data_7f2a37a62c88d6224fbc8127a3375c53
#
_entry.id   7f2a37a62c88d6224fbc8127a3375c53
#
_cell.length_a   1.000
_cell.length_b   1.000
_cell.length_c   1.000
_cell.angle_alpha   90.00
_cell.angle_beta   90.00
_cell.angle_gamma   90.00
#
_symmetry.space_group_name_H-M   'P 1'
#
loop_
_entity.id
_entity.type
_entity.pdbx_description
1 polymer ?
#
loop_
_entity_poly.entity_id
_entity_poly.type
_entity_poly.pdbx_seq_one_letter_code
_entity_poly.pdbx_strand_id
1 'polypeptide(L)'
;MFEGFILLPVIIGFVVFIIYLKTSELSEPPSYKAAHKTKAQSEDTVKDEIENFPIAKVKWVIDGDTVIVIQGWSEIVIRLDSIDCPEDGQDWGDTAKYGLIKLIGRCNVRLEEHGPDDYGRTLATIYVWHKHKSEWLNVNERMVTLGHAWVMRKFYDHLPQDRQEKLNRLERWAKSKKVGLWRDPNPIPPWQWRMRDKQY
;
A
#
# COMPACT_ATOMS: atom_id res chain seq x y z
N MET A 1 -27.91 -17.02 -43.74
CA MET A 1 -27.34 -18.08 -42.90
C MET A 1 -25.97 -17.60 -42.43
N PHE A 2 -25.94 -16.75 -41.39
CA PHE A 2 -24.72 -16.37 -40.64
C PHE A 2 -25.17 -16.00 -39.23
N GLU A 3 -25.25 -17.01 -38.38
CA GLU A 3 -25.30 -16.82 -36.95
C GLU A 3 -24.03 -17.42 -36.38
N GLY A 4 -23.39 -16.69 -35.50
CA GLY A 4 -22.41 -17.26 -34.60
C GLY A 4 -21.09 -16.49 -34.52
N PHE A 5 -20.79 -16.06 -33.32
CA PHE A 5 -19.52 -15.56 -32.76
C PHE A 5 -19.54 -14.11 -32.28
N ILE A 6 -20.31 -13.84 -31.22
CA ILE A 6 -20.00 -12.74 -30.30
C ILE A 6 -20.36 -13.19 -28.86
N LEU A 7 -19.62 -14.14 -28.29
CA LEU A 7 -19.84 -14.56 -26.90
C LEU A 7 -18.56 -14.85 -26.08
N LEU A 8 -17.38 -14.81 -26.70
CA LEU A 8 -16.13 -15.15 -25.99
C LEU A 8 -15.53 -14.04 -25.10
N PRO A 9 -15.57 -12.74 -25.42
CA PRO A 9 -14.93 -11.74 -24.58
C PRO A 9 -15.68 -11.43 -23.27
N VAL A 10 -17.00 -11.63 -23.25
CA VAL A 10 -17.82 -11.37 -22.04
C VAL A 10 -17.59 -12.41 -20.96
N ILE A 11 -17.37 -13.67 -21.34
CA ILE A 11 -17.16 -14.78 -20.39
C ILE A 11 -15.79 -14.67 -19.71
N ILE A 12 -14.74 -14.25 -20.43
CA ILE A 12 -13.41 -14.07 -19.86
C ILE A 12 -13.41 -12.91 -18.85
N GLY A 13 -14.08 -11.80 -19.16
CA GLY A 13 -14.26 -10.68 -18.24
C GLY A 13 -14.99 -11.06 -16.95
N PHE A 14 -16.02 -11.92 -17.06
CA PHE A 14 -16.81 -12.37 -15.91
C PHE A 14 -16.05 -13.37 -15.02
N VAL A 15 -15.26 -14.26 -15.60
CA VAL A 15 -14.43 -15.22 -14.86
C VAL A 15 -13.30 -14.50 -14.12
N VAL A 16 -12.64 -13.52 -14.74
CA VAL A 16 -11.62 -12.68 -14.08
C VAL A 16 -12.25 -11.85 -12.96
N PHE A 17 -13.46 -11.34 -13.14
CA PHE A 17 -14.20 -10.61 -12.11
C PHE A 17 -14.63 -11.50 -10.94
N ILE A 18 -15.07 -12.74 -11.20
CA ILE A 18 -15.43 -13.70 -10.14
C ILE A 18 -14.20 -14.20 -9.39
N ILE A 19 -13.06 -14.40 -10.06
CA ILE A 19 -11.79 -14.73 -9.41
C ILE A 19 -11.33 -13.53 -8.55
N TYR A 20 -11.54 -12.30 -9.00
CA TYR A 20 -11.24 -11.09 -8.24
C TYR A 20 -12.13 -10.92 -7.01
N LEU A 21 -13.43 -11.24 -7.09
CA LEU A 21 -14.33 -11.23 -5.93
C LEU A 21 -14.00 -12.34 -4.92
N LYS A 22 -13.53 -13.51 -5.39
CA LYS A 22 -13.12 -14.62 -4.51
C LYS A 22 -11.80 -14.38 -3.77
N THR A 23 -10.92 -13.50 -4.30
CA THR A 23 -9.72 -13.06 -3.57
C THR A 23 -10.00 -11.97 -2.54
N SER A 24 -11.19 -11.37 -2.52
CA SER A 24 -11.62 -10.42 -1.48
C SER A 24 -12.10 -11.10 -0.19
N GLU A 25 -12.29 -12.43 -0.20
CA GLU A 25 -12.58 -13.25 1.00
C GLU A 25 -11.32 -13.79 1.70
N LEU A 26 -10.14 -13.21 1.46
CA LEU A 26 -9.02 -13.42 2.35
C LEU A 26 -9.46 -12.92 3.73
N SER A 27 -9.53 -13.85 4.69
CA SER A 27 -9.80 -13.54 6.10
C SER A 27 -9.11 -12.23 6.46
N GLU A 28 -9.88 -11.26 6.94
CA GLU A 28 -9.31 -9.96 7.33
C GLU A 28 -8.10 -10.18 8.25
N PRO A 29 -7.03 -9.37 8.11
CA PRO A 29 -5.91 -9.46 9.03
C PRO A 29 -6.44 -9.26 10.45
N PRO A 30 -5.84 -9.90 11.46
CA PRO A 30 -6.31 -9.83 12.83
C PRO A 30 -6.53 -8.38 13.23
N SER A 31 -7.78 -8.03 13.55
CA SER A 31 -8.13 -6.70 14.03
C SER A 31 -7.34 -6.40 15.30
N TYR A 32 -6.83 -5.20 15.45
CA TYR A 32 -6.01 -4.72 16.57
C TYR A 32 -6.66 -4.83 17.96
N LYS A 33 -7.90 -5.31 18.07
CA LYS A 33 -8.72 -5.29 19.31
C LYS A 33 -8.22 -6.15 20.49
N ALA A 34 -7.10 -6.83 20.40
CA ALA A 34 -6.72 -7.78 21.45
C ALA A 34 -5.25 -7.79 21.82
N ALA A 35 -4.65 -6.71 22.34
CA ALA A 35 -3.46 -6.88 23.18
C ALA A 35 -2.91 -5.68 23.97
N HIS A 36 -3.41 -4.45 23.94
CA HIS A 36 -2.90 -3.43 24.86
C HIS A 36 -4.01 -2.53 25.40
N LYS A 37 -4.48 -2.84 26.63
CA LYS A 37 -5.10 -1.88 27.54
C LYS A 37 -4.02 -0.94 28.10
N THR A 38 -3.51 -0.03 27.26
CA THR A 38 -2.73 1.10 27.74
C THR A 38 -3.14 2.29 26.90
N LYS A 39 -4.01 3.16 27.49
CA LYS A 39 -4.49 4.42 26.93
C LYS A 39 -4.95 4.31 25.48
N ALA A 40 -6.07 3.63 25.25
CA ALA A 40 -6.76 3.66 23.97
C ALA A 40 -7.12 5.11 23.65
N GLN A 41 -6.41 5.71 22.72
CA GLN A 41 -6.96 6.83 21.97
C GLN A 41 -8.29 6.33 21.39
N SER A 42 -9.39 7.05 21.61
CA SER A 42 -10.68 6.65 21.04
C SER A 42 -10.55 6.68 19.50
N GLU A 43 -11.31 5.85 18.80
CA GLU A 43 -11.34 5.84 17.33
C GLU A 43 -11.61 7.25 16.77
N ASP A 44 -12.39 8.06 17.48
CA ASP A 44 -12.67 9.45 17.16
C ASP A 44 -11.42 10.33 17.24
N THR A 45 -10.56 10.15 18.27
CA THR A 45 -9.31 10.92 18.41
C THR A 45 -8.34 10.68 17.24
N VAL A 46 -8.20 9.42 16.80
CA VAL A 46 -7.35 9.06 15.65
C VAL A 46 -7.90 9.63 14.35
N LYS A 47 -9.23 9.60 14.18
CA LYS A 47 -9.89 10.21 13.02
C LYS A 47 -9.64 11.71 12.97
N ASP A 48 -9.84 12.42 14.09
CA ASP A 48 -9.62 13.87 14.19
C ASP A 48 -8.15 14.22 13.90
N GLU A 49 -7.19 13.40 14.36
CA GLU A 49 -5.79 13.59 14.07
C GLU A 49 -5.51 13.48 12.55
N ILE A 50 -6.03 12.44 11.89
CA ILE A 50 -5.85 12.25 10.44
C ILE A 50 -6.50 13.39 9.66
N GLU A 51 -7.66 13.88 10.09
CA GLU A 51 -8.36 14.99 9.44
C GLU A 51 -7.61 16.32 9.55
N ASN A 52 -6.66 16.45 10.47
CA ASN A 52 -5.79 17.62 10.60
C ASN A 52 -4.55 17.56 9.69
N PHE A 53 -4.17 16.39 9.15
CA PHE A 53 -3.06 16.30 8.22
C PHE A 53 -3.34 17.06 6.91
N PRO A 54 -2.30 17.59 6.25
CA PRO A 54 -2.43 18.23 4.95
C PRO A 54 -3.14 17.37 3.93
N ILE A 55 -4.05 18.00 3.16
CA ILE A 55 -4.72 17.33 2.05
C ILE A 55 -3.94 17.52 0.76
N ALA A 56 -3.83 16.47 -0.03
CA ALA A 56 -3.23 16.51 -1.36
C ALA A 56 -4.04 15.66 -2.33
N LYS A 57 -3.92 15.94 -3.62
CA LYS A 57 -4.55 15.14 -4.69
C LYS A 57 -3.50 14.30 -5.39
N VAL A 58 -3.70 13.01 -5.48
CA VAL A 58 -2.81 12.12 -6.25
C VAL A 58 -2.91 12.46 -7.73
N LYS A 59 -1.77 12.89 -8.32
CA LYS A 59 -1.63 13.19 -9.73
C LYS A 59 -1.20 11.95 -10.50
N TRP A 60 -0.15 11.27 -10.03
CA TRP A 60 0.45 10.14 -10.70
C TRP A 60 1.10 9.17 -9.72
N VAL A 61 1.02 7.87 -9.98
CA VAL A 61 1.75 6.82 -9.26
C VAL A 61 2.95 6.42 -10.10
N ILE A 62 4.15 6.61 -9.56
CA ILE A 62 5.42 6.32 -10.26
C ILE A 62 5.67 4.81 -10.23
N ASP A 63 5.66 4.23 -9.02
CA ASP A 63 5.90 2.81 -8.74
C ASP A 63 5.06 2.33 -7.54
N GLY A 64 5.42 1.21 -6.92
CA GLY A 64 4.65 0.61 -5.82
C GLY A 64 4.63 1.43 -4.53
N ASP A 65 5.53 2.40 -4.34
CA ASP A 65 5.66 3.18 -3.11
C ASP A 65 6.02 4.66 -3.33
N THR A 66 5.97 5.13 -4.57
CA THR A 66 6.29 6.51 -4.93
C THR A 66 5.16 7.13 -5.76
N VAL A 67 4.68 8.29 -5.34
CA VAL A 67 3.59 9.01 -6.00
C VAL A 67 3.90 10.50 -6.14
N ILE A 68 3.34 11.13 -7.17
CA ILE A 68 3.29 12.59 -7.31
C ILE A 68 1.93 13.05 -6.83
N VAL A 69 1.91 14.01 -5.93
CA VAL A 69 0.70 14.66 -5.45
C VAL A 69 0.70 16.16 -5.75
N ILE A 70 -0.47 16.75 -5.82
CA ILE A 70 -0.68 18.20 -5.85
C ILE A 70 -1.14 18.64 -4.46
N GLN A 71 -0.34 19.46 -3.80
CA GLN A 71 -0.67 20.09 -2.52
C GLN A 71 -0.66 21.61 -2.71
N GLY A 72 -1.84 22.22 -2.61
CA GLY A 72 -2.01 23.62 -3.02
C GLY A 72 -1.68 23.82 -4.50
N TRP A 73 -0.63 24.58 -4.80
CA TRP A 73 -0.14 24.86 -6.15
C TRP A 73 1.14 24.11 -6.53
N SER A 74 1.65 23.27 -5.63
CA SER A 74 2.92 22.60 -5.78
C SER A 74 2.74 21.11 -6.07
N GLU A 75 3.62 20.57 -6.94
CA GLU A 75 3.78 19.13 -7.11
C GLU A 75 4.86 18.62 -6.17
N ILE A 76 4.53 17.58 -5.41
CA ILE A 76 5.42 16.99 -4.43
C ILE A 76 5.56 15.50 -4.74
N VAL A 77 6.79 15.00 -4.70
CA VAL A 77 7.07 13.56 -4.81
C VAL A 77 7.04 12.98 -3.40
N ILE A 78 6.11 12.07 -3.17
CA ILE A 78 5.94 11.36 -1.91
C ILE A 78 6.49 9.95 -2.04
N ARG A 79 7.36 9.55 -1.11
CA ARG A 79 7.78 8.18 -0.88
C ARG A 79 7.02 7.62 0.32
N LEU A 80 6.31 6.52 0.13
CA LEU A 80 5.60 5.86 1.22
C LEU A 80 6.61 5.40 2.28
N ASP A 81 6.48 5.95 3.47
CA ASP A 81 7.42 5.76 4.57
C ASP A 81 7.39 4.33 5.12
N SER A 82 8.53 3.86 5.65
CA SER A 82 8.70 2.60 6.39
C SER A 82 8.37 1.32 5.62
N ILE A 83 8.13 1.41 4.31
CA ILE A 83 7.92 0.26 3.42
C ILE A 83 8.80 0.35 2.18
N ASP A 84 8.99 -0.79 1.49
CA ASP A 84 9.75 -0.86 0.22
C ASP A 84 9.06 -1.85 -0.71
N CYS A 85 8.66 -1.38 -1.89
CA CYS A 85 8.00 -2.20 -2.90
C CYS A 85 9.00 -2.71 -3.93
N PRO A 86 8.70 -3.81 -4.63
CA PRO A 86 9.50 -4.25 -5.77
C PRO A 86 9.65 -3.13 -6.80
N GLU A 87 10.86 -3.02 -7.35
CA GLU A 87 11.25 -2.01 -8.33
C GLU A 87 10.58 -2.24 -9.69
N ASP A 88 10.65 -1.23 -10.56
CA ASP A 88 10.30 -1.39 -11.96
C ASP A 88 11.19 -2.46 -12.62
N GLY A 89 10.58 -3.38 -13.38
CA GLY A 89 11.29 -4.54 -13.95
C GLY A 89 11.61 -5.68 -12.98
N GLN A 90 11.37 -5.51 -11.68
CA GLN A 90 11.44 -6.60 -10.70
C GLN A 90 10.14 -7.39 -10.69
N ASP A 91 10.23 -8.70 -10.41
CA ASP A 91 9.04 -9.53 -10.19
C ASP A 91 8.13 -8.88 -9.15
N TRP A 92 6.84 -8.78 -9.47
CA TRP A 92 5.80 -8.12 -8.68
C TRP A 92 5.81 -6.58 -8.70
N GLY A 93 6.77 -5.89 -9.33
CA GLY A 93 6.85 -4.44 -9.39
C GLY A 93 5.61 -3.79 -9.99
N ASP A 94 5.25 -4.18 -11.21
CA ASP A 94 4.02 -3.70 -11.88
C ASP A 94 2.76 -4.00 -11.07
N THR A 95 2.71 -5.16 -10.40
CA THR A 95 1.56 -5.56 -9.58
C THR A 95 1.45 -4.67 -8.34
N ALA A 96 2.56 -4.33 -7.68
CA ALA A 96 2.59 -3.41 -6.56
C ALA A 96 2.16 -2.00 -6.97
N LYS A 97 2.71 -1.48 -8.07
CA LYS A 97 2.30 -0.20 -8.68
C LYS A 97 0.81 -0.16 -8.97
N TYR A 98 0.28 -1.20 -9.62
CA TYR A 98 -1.15 -1.27 -9.93
C TYR A 98 -2.00 -1.39 -8.65
N GLY A 99 -1.51 -2.08 -7.62
CA GLY A 99 -2.10 -2.13 -6.29
C GLY A 99 -2.26 -0.75 -5.67
N LEU A 100 -1.19 0.06 -5.72
CA LEU A 100 -1.21 1.44 -5.23
C LEU A 100 -2.16 2.33 -6.05
N ILE A 101 -2.16 2.21 -7.38
CA ILE A 101 -3.11 2.93 -8.26
C ILE A 101 -4.56 2.62 -7.86
N LYS A 102 -4.89 1.37 -7.56
CA LYS A 102 -6.24 0.99 -7.14
C LYS A 102 -6.63 1.57 -5.79
N LEU A 103 -5.69 1.74 -4.88
CA LEU A 103 -5.94 2.29 -3.56
C LEU A 103 -6.17 3.81 -3.60
N ILE A 104 -5.31 4.54 -4.32
CA ILE A 104 -5.27 6.00 -4.22
C ILE A 104 -5.27 6.74 -5.56
N GLY A 105 -5.30 6.06 -6.68
CA GLY A 105 -5.25 6.72 -8.00
C GLY A 105 -6.32 7.79 -8.17
N ARG A 106 -5.88 9.05 -8.39
CA ARG A 106 -6.74 10.25 -8.53
C ARG A 106 -7.56 10.64 -7.29
N CYS A 107 -7.31 10.01 -6.14
CA CYS A 107 -7.98 10.33 -4.87
C CYS A 107 -7.40 11.60 -4.24
N ASN A 108 -8.20 12.22 -3.35
CA ASN A 108 -7.68 13.10 -2.33
C ASN A 108 -7.18 12.22 -1.16
N VAL A 109 -6.02 12.57 -0.62
CA VAL A 109 -5.35 11.86 0.46
C VAL A 109 -4.95 12.83 1.56
N ARG A 110 -4.71 12.33 2.77
CA ARG A 110 -4.07 13.04 3.86
C ARG A 110 -2.64 12.55 4.00
N LEU A 111 -1.72 13.47 4.27
CA LEU A 111 -0.28 13.21 4.34
C LEU A 111 0.23 13.47 5.76
N GLU A 112 0.66 12.42 6.46
CA GLU A 112 1.47 12.54 7.66
C GLU A 112 2.93 12.53 7.22
N GLU A 113 3.54 13.72 7.12
CA GLU A 113 4.87 13.92 6.59
C GLU A 113 5.93 13.65 7.66
N HIS A 114 7.01 12.93 7.28
CA HIS A 114 8.11 12.53 8.17
C HIS A 114 9.45 13.17 7.79
N GLY A 115 9.44 14.13 6.87
CA GLY A 115 10.62 14.82 6.37
C GLY A 115 11.12 14.32 5.01
N PRO A 116 12.19 14.91 4.49
CA PRO A 116 12.78 14.52 3.21
C PRO A 116 13.65 13.27 3.34
N ASP A 117 13.73 12.48 2.26
CA ASP A 117 14.76 11.47 2.09
C ASP A 117 16.05 12.05 1.44
N ASP A 118 17.08 11.20 1.28
CA ASP A 118 18.36 11.58 0.68
C ASP A 118 18.26 12.00 -0.80
N TYR A 119 17.11 11.75 -1.45
CA TYR A 119 16.81 12.08 -2.85
C TYR A 119 15.91 13.31 -2.99
N GLY A 120 15.53 13.95 -1.88
CA GLY A 120 14.65 15.12 -1.86
C GLY A 120 13.17 14.81 -2.01
N ARG A 121 12.75 13.53 -1.90
CA ARG A 121 11.34 13.15 -1.84
C ARG A 121 10.84 13.32 -0.41
N THR A 122 9.57 13.66 -0.23
CA THR A 122 8.94 13.69 1.10
C THR A 122 8.55 12.28 1.53
N LEU A 123 9.08 11.81 2.66
CA LEU A 123 8.61 10.59 3.32
C LEU A 123 7.26 10.86 3.97
N ALA A 124 6.26 10.02 3.73
CA ALA A 124 4.96 10.19 4.35
C ALA A 124 4.21 8.87 4.58
N THR A 125 3.37 8.88 5.61
CA THR A 125 2.25 7.95 5.71
C THR A 125 1.06 8.57 5.00
N ILE A 126 0.45 7.83 4.07
CA ILE A 126 -0.69 8.28 3.28
C ILE A 126 -1.97 7.68 3.84
N TYR A 127 -2.99 8.52 4.03
CA TYR A 127 -4.33 8.08 4.40
C TYR A 127 -5.33 8.43 3.29
N VAL A 128 -6.21 7.46 2.96
CA VAL A 128 -7.31 7.63 2.01
C VAL A 128 -8.63 7.28 2.67
N TRP A 129 -9.69 8.05 2.37
CA TRP A 129 -11.02 7.77 2.90
C TRP A 129 -11.66 6.56 2.22
N HIS A 130 -11.94 5.50 3.01
CA HIS A 130 -12.61 4.29 2.53
C HIS A 130 -14.13 4.41 2.69
N LYS A 131 -14.83 4.80 1.61
CA LYS A 131 -16.25 5.16 1.64
C LYS A 131 -17.17 4.07 2.22
N HIS A 132 -16.94 2.79 1.88
CA HIS A 132 -17.82 1.70 2.33
C HIS A 132 -17.67 1.37 3.82
N LYS A 133 -16.52 1.61 4.41
CA LYS A 133 -16.26 1.36 5.84
C LYS A 133 -16.37 2.64 6.67
N SER A 134 -16.48 3.81 6.02
CA SER A 134 -16.50 5.12 6.67
C SER A 134 -15.31 5.35 7.61
N GLU A 135 -14.12 4.94 7.16
CA GLU A 135 -12.87 5.02 7.93
C GLU A 135 -11.70 5.51 7.07
N TRP A 136 -10.69 6.08 7.72
CA TRP A 136 -9.41 6.38 7.10
C TRP A 136 -8.57 5.10 6.98
N LEU A 137 -8.14 4.78 5.76
CA LEU A 137 -7.27 3.65 5.46
C LEU A 137 -5.82 4.13 5.39
N ASN A 138 -4.94 3.57 6.22
CA ASN A 138 -3.49 3.74 6.10
C ASN A 138 -2.99 2.94 4.89
N VAL A 139 -2.55 3.64 3.85
CA VAL A 139 -2.13 3.07 2.56
C VAL A 139 -0.85 2.26 2.70
N ASN A 140 0.12 2.75 3.50
CA ASN A 140 1.39 2.06 3.72
C ASN A 140 1.15 0.68 4.37
N GLU A 141 0.33 0.62 5.41
CA GLU A 141 -0.08 -0.63 6.05
C GLU A 141 -0.85 -1.55 5.08
N ARG A 142 -1.68 -0.95 4.23
CA ARG A 142 -2.47 -1.71 3.26
C ARG A 142 -1.59 -2.36 2.20
N MET A 143 -0.56 -1.67 1.72
CA MET A 143 0.43 -2.23 0.79
C MET A 143 1.14 -3.44 1.39
N VAL A 144 1.56 -3.37 2.66
CA VAL A 144 2.14 -4.51 3.40
C VAL A 144 1.14 -5.66 3.52
N THR A 145 -0.11 -5.36 3.91
CA THR A 145 -1.16 -6.38 4.09
C THR A 145 -1.49 -7.11 2.79
N LEU A 146 -1.52 -6.38 1.67
CA LEU A 146 -1.76 -6.96 0.34
C LEU A 146 -0.55 -7.73 -0.22
N GLY A 147 0.57 -7.76 0.52
CA GLY A 147 1.81 -8.37 0.06
C GLY A 147 2.40 -7.67 -1.16
N HIS A 148 2.30 -6.35 -1.21
CA HIS A 148 2.91 -5.51 -2.25
C HIS A 148 4.22 -4.87 -1.78
N ALA A 149 4.51 -4.92 -0.47
CA ALA A 149 5.67 -4.26 0.11
C ALA A 149 6.31 -5.09 1.23
N TRP A 150 7.62 -4.90 1.43
CA TRP A 150 8.36 -5.24 2.64
C TRP A 150 8.28 -4.11 3.65
N VAL A 151 8.41 -4.44 4.94
CA VAL A 151 8.62 -3.46 6.00
C VAL A 151 10.09 -3.09 6.06
N MET A 152 10.40 -1.79 5.93
CA MET A 152 11.77 -1.24 5.99
C MET A 152 12.18 -0.92 7.42
N ARG A 153 12.50 -1.94 8.21
CA ARG A 153 12.84 -1.84 9.64
C ARG A 153 14.02 -0.92 9.93
N LYS A 154 14.93 -0.76 8.97
CA LYS A 154 16.10 0.13 9.11
C LYS A 154 15.71 1.62 9.20
N PHE A 155 14.52 1.99 8.73
CA PHE A 155 14.11 3.38 8.54
C PHE A 155 12.77 3.72 9.22
N TYR A 156 12.31 2.93 10.20
CA TYR A 156 11.04 3.17 10.86
C TYR A 156 11.15 3.59 12.34
N ASP A 157 12.35 3.83 12.87
CA ASP A 157 12.58 4.12 14.30
C ASP A 157 11.92 5.43 14.78
N HIS A 158 11.60 6.33 13.85
CA HIS A 158 10.83 7.54 14.12
C HIS A 158 9.34 7.26 14.37
N LEU A 159 8.82 6.10 13.94
CA LEU A 159 7.44 5.70 14.22
C LEU A 159 7.27 5.27 15.67
N PRO A 160 6.11 5.54 16.29
CA PRO A 160 5.74 4.97 17.58
C PRO A 160 5.84 3.44 17.59
N GLN A 161 6.23 2.86 18.73
CA GLN A 161 6.48 1.42 18.85
C GLN A 161 5.27 0.56 18.43
N ASP A 162 4.06 0.97 18.76
CA ASP A 162 2.83 0.27 18.40
C ASP A 162 2.61 0.22 16.88
N ARG A 163 2.98 1.28 16.16
CA ARG A 163 2.94 1.32 14.67
C ARG A 163 4.00 0.42 14.06
N GLN A 164 5.22 0.39 14.61
CA GLN A 164 6.28 -0.54 14.20
C GLN A 164 5.83 -2.00 14.39
N GLU A 165 5.27 -2.33 15.56
CA GLU A 165 4.74 -3.66 15.85
C GLU A 165 3.57 -4.03 14.94
N LYS A 166 2.71 -3.07 14.60
CA LYS A 166 1.60 -3.27 13.66
C LYS A 166 2.11 -3.63 12.27
N LEU A 167 3.05 -2.87 11.69
CA LEU A 167 3.67 -3.16 10.40
C LEU A 167 4.29 -4.56 10.39
N ASN A 168 5.06 -4.91 11.41
CA ASN A 168 5.68 -6.22 11.55
C ASN A 168 4.65 -7.35 11.63
N ARG A 169 3.53 -7.14 12.31
CA ARG A 169 2.44 -8.11 12.43
C ARG A 169 1.74 -8.31 11.09
N LEU A 170 1.48 -7.23 10.35
CA LEU A 170 0.84 -7.27 9.02
C LEU A 170 1.73 -8.02 8.01
N GLU A 171 3.03 -7.76 8.01
CA GLU A 171 3.97 -8.49 7.14
C GLU A 171 4.01 -9.98 7.48
N ARG A 172 4.12 -10.34 8.78
CA ARG A 172 4.07 -11.75 9.20
C ARG A 172 2.77 -12.43 8.77
N TRP A 173 1.63 -11.73 8.88
CA TRP A 173 0.35 -12.24 8.44
C TRP A 173 0.34 -12.47 6.92
N ALA A 174 0.77 -11.48 6.10
CA ALA A 174 0.83 -11.61 4.66
C ALA A 174 1.72 -12.78 4.21
N LYS A 175 2.88 -12.96 4.86
CA LYS A 175 3.78 -14.11 4.65
C LYS A 175 3.10 -15.43 4.99
N SER A 176 2.45 -15.53 6.15
CA SER A 176 1.80 -16.76 6.59
C SER A 176 0.63 -17.18 5.68
N LYS A 177 -0.04 -16.21 5.07
CA LYS A 177 -1.15 -16.41 4.14
C LYS A 177 -0.69 -16.49 2.67
N LYS A 178 0.60 -16.34 2.41
CA LYS A 178 1.17 -16.31 1.05
C LYS A 178 0.46 -15.30 0.15
N VAL A 179 0.22 -14.09 0.68
CA VAL A 179 -0.47 -13.01 -0.04
C VAL A 179 0.53 -12.26 -0.92
N GLY A 180 0.11 -11.91 -2.12
CA GLY A 180 0.89 -11.05 -2.98
C GLY A 180 2.23 -11.68 -3.38
N LEU A 181 3.32 -10.92 -3.25
CA LEU A 181 4.69 -11.35 -3.52
C LEU A 181 5.13 -12.56 -2.68
N TRP A 182 4.49 -12.78 -1.52
CA TRP A 182 4.77 -13.92 -0.64
C TRP A 182 4.25 -15.27 -1.16
N ARG A 183 3.64 -15.31 -2.36
CA ARG A 183 3.37 -16.56 -3.11
C ARG A 183 4.64 -17.20 -3.63
N ASP A 184 5.63 -16.38 -3.95
CA ASP A 184 6.97 -16.85 -4.23
C ASP A 184 7.60 -17.34 -2.91
N PRO A 185 8.17 -18.54 -2.84
CA PRO A 185 8.87 -19.05 -1.66
C PRO A 185 10.14 -18.26 -1.34
N ASN A 186 10.76 -17.60 -2.32
CA ASN A 186 12.01 -16.86 -2.19
C ASN A 186 11.97 -15.49 -2.87
N PRO A 187 11.04 -14.60 -2.47
CA PRO A 187 10.92 -13.30 -3.11
C PRO A 187 12.17 -12.46 -2.82
N ILE A 188 12.70 -11.81 -3.85
CA ILE A 188 13.89 -10.97 -3.75
C ILE A 188 13.49 -9.61 -3.18
N PRO A 189 14.09 -9.14 -2.06
CA PRO A 189 13.79 -7.81 -1.55
C PRO A 189 14.32 -6.71 -2.50
N PRO A 190 13.64 -5.53 -2.58
CA PRO A 190 14.04 -4.43 -3.47
C PRO A 190 15.48 -3.97 -3.25
N TRP A 191 15.95 -3.88 -1.99
CA TRP A 191 17.33 -3.50 -1.69
C TRP A 191 18.38 -4.48 -2.21
N GLN A 192 18.06 -5.77 -2.34
CA GLN A 192 18.93 -6.76 -2.98
C GLN A 192 18.88 -6.67 -4.50
N TRP A 193 17.71 -6.38 -5.06
CA TRP A 193 17.53 -6.14 -6.48
C TRP A 193 18.38 -4.95 -6.94
N ARG A 194 18.28 -3.80 -6.27
CA ARG A 194 19.11 -2.60 -6.56
C ARG A 194 20.62 -2.84 -6.46
N MET A 195 21.07 -3.79 -5.65
CA MET A 195 22.49 -4.16 -5.59
C MET A 195 22.96 -4.95 -6.81
N ARG A 196 22.07 -5.74 -7.45
CA ARG A 196 22.40 -6.50 -8.67
C ARG A 196 22.57 -5.58 -9.87
N ASP A 197 21.68 -4.58 -10.02
CA ASP A 197 21.76 -3.61 -11.13
C ASP A 197 23.03 -2.72 -11.11
N LYS A 198 23.65 -2.57 -9.96
CA LYS A 198 24.92 -1.79 -9.83
C LYS A 198 26.16 -2.59 -10.24
N GLN A 199 26.03 -3.88 -10.54
CA GLN A 199 27.16 -4.76 -10.91
C GLN A 199 27.33 -4.91 -12.43
N TYR A 200 26.48 -4.27 -13.22
CA TYR A 200 26.55 -4.17 -14.68
C TYR A 200 26.63 -2.72 -15.12
#